data_333a45a72ed0e98776d1573cb3e0a207
#
_entry.id   333a45a72ed0e98776d1573cb3e0a207
#
_cell.length_a   1.000
_cell.length_b   1.000
_cell.length_c   1.000
_cell.angle_alpha   90.00
_cell.angle_beta   90.00
_cell.angle_gamma   90.00
#
_symmetry.space_group_name_H-M   'P 1'
#
loop_
_entity.id
_entity.type
_entity.pdbx_description
1 polymer ?
#
loop_
_entity_poly.entity_id
_entity_poly.type
_entity_poly.pdbx_seq_one_letter_code
_entity_poly.pdbx_strand_id
1 'polypeptide(L)'
;MPENLSLASAGWIYPSSVGNQAAPFPSAVYEFLPVVVIALIGAVTMLSGIVLHQSRAMGALRTDWQADRLHLENRLGTIQQQTCFDALTGLRNRIMFEAKVSTLLRGTAPFALIYIDLDGLKAVNDSLGHGAGDRLIRLGVKAVRSAVRRKSDLDNLFRRGDAADEFLWVVERSRIDIATQLAEQVLTALRSVSLSASIGVVEWGGLTIQTCEQIEFAAEQQMQRAKRDGRNCVRWSLDVIEHSVPVALPPGQTLDAVPVEIEAERTERNAA
;
A
#
# COMPACT_ATOMS: atom_id res chain seq x y z
N MET A 1 -15.76 -58.21 23.05
CA MET A 1 -15.14 -59.57 23.12
C MET A 1 -14.29 -59.71 21.88
N PRO A 2 -12.95 -59.58 21.93
CA PRO A 2 -12.10 -59.95 20.80
C PRO A 2 -11.57 -61.34 21.05
N GLU A 3 -11.72 -62.21 20.06
CA GLU A 3 -11.30 -63.60 20.05
C GLU A 3 -9.76 -63.70 20.02
N ASN A 4 -9.29 -64.59 20.87
CA ASN A 4 -7.91 -65.03 20.95
C ASN A 4 -7.51 -65.78 19.68
N LEU A 5 -6.62 -65.21 18.88
CA LEU A 5 -5.90 -65.93 17.86
C LEU A 5 -4.67 -66.56 18.48
N SER A 6 -4.84 -67.87 18.80
CA SER A 6 -3.78 -68.78 19.17
C SER A 6 -2.80 -68.95 18.00
N LEU A 7 -1.56 -68.52 18.18
CA LEU A 7 -0.45 -68.89 17.33
C LEU A 7 0.03 -70.29 17.70
N ALA A 8 -0.72 -71.32 17.28
CA ALA A 8 -0.30 -72.70 17.40
C ALA A 8 0.18 -73.21 16.05
N SER A 9 1.45 -73.57 16.02
CA SER A 9 2.06 -74.59 15.20
C SER A 9 1.92 -74.45 13.67
N ALA A 10 2.73 -73.55 13.05
CA ALA A 10 3.17 -73.83 11.71
C ALA A 10 4.37 -74.77 11.78
N GLY A 11 4.04 -76.08 11.86
CA GLY A 11 5.04 -77.13 11.68
C GLY A 11 5.57 -77.04 10.25
N TRP A 12 6.81 -76.73 10.11
CA TRP A 12 7.50 -76.85 8.83
C TRP A 12 7.70 -78.35 8.60
N ILE A 13 6.86 -78.96 7.74
CA ILE A 13 7.07 -80.27 7.20
C ILE A 13 8.17 -80.17 6.16
N TYR A 14 9.39 -80.58 6.51
CA TYR A 14 10.45 -80.80 5.56
C TYR A 14 10.09 -82.04 4.73
N PRO A 15 10.03 -81.95 3.40
CA PRO A 15 9.85 -83.16 2.57
C PRO A 15 11.14 -84.02 2.67
N SER A 16 11.00 -85.18 3.14
CA SER A 16 12.07 -86.23 3.39
C SER A 16 12.62 -86.87 2.08
N SER A 17 12.56 -86.22 0.95
CA SER A 17 13.05 -86.75 -0.32
C SER A 17 13.64 -85.71 -1.25
N VAL A 18 14.66 -85.00 -0.78
CA VAL A 18 15.58 -84.29 -1.71
C VAL A 18 16.93 -84.94 -1.47
N GLY A 19 17.36 -85.69 -2.51
CA GLY A 19 18.69 -86.29 -2.55
C GLY A 19 19.79 -85.30 -2.23
N ASN A 20 20.88 -85.83 -1.74
CA ASN A 20 22.11 -85.24 -1.29
C ASN A 20 22.65 -84.15 -2.28
N GLN A 21 21.98 -82.97 -2.32
CA GLN A 21 22.52 -81.81 -2.94
C GLN A 21 23.38 -81.10 -1.90
N ALA A 22 24.67 -80.96 -2.22
CA ALA A 22 25.61 -80.24 -1.38
C ALA A 22 25.00 -78.91 -1.04
N ALA A 23 25.02 -78.53 0.23
CA ALA A 23 24.56 -77.23 0.68
C ALA A 23 25.16 -76.12 -0.25
N PRO A 24 24.35 -75.18 -0.74
CA PRO A 24 24.79 -74.21 -1.75
C PRO A 24 25.94 -73.30 -1.30
N PHE A 25 26.25 -73.34 0.01
CA PHE A 25 27.32 -72.55 0.62
C PHE A 25 28.12 -73.37 1.64
N PRO A 26 29.41 -73.03 1.87
CA PRO A 26 30.22 -73.64 2.96
C PRO A 26 29.52 -73.51 4.33
N SER A 27 29.68 -74.58 5.18
CA SER A 27 29.05 -74.63 6.52
C SER A 27 29.36 -73.37 7.35
N ALA A 28 30.50 -72.81 7.25
CA ALA A 28 30.88 -71.54 7.91
C ALA A 28 29.91 -70.38 7.64
N VAL A 29 29.28 -70.34 6.45
CA VAL A 29 28.33 -69.27 6.10
C VAL A 29 27.08 -69.32 6.99
N TYR A 30 26.63 -70.55 7.29
CA TYR A 30 25.44 -70.73 8.16
C TYR A 30 25.68 -70.36 9.63
N GLU A 31 26.94 -70.49 10.11
CA GLU A 31 27.31 -70.09 11.47
C GLU A 31 27.35 -68.56 11.66
N PHE A 32 27.80 -67.83 10.65
CA PHE A 32 27.91 -66.38 10.71
C PHE A 32 26.63 -65.64 10.27
N LEU A 33 25.74 -66.25 9.52
CA LEU A 33 24.52 -65.65 9.00
C LEU A 33 23.64 -64.97 10.10
N PRO A 34 23.39 -65.62 11.28
CA PRO A 34 22.62 -64.99 12.33
C PRO A 34 23.28 -63.72 12.90
N VAL A 35 24.60 -63.73 13.02
CA VAL A 35 25.37 -62.56 13.52
C VAL A 35 25.28 -61.40 12.54
N VAL A 36 25.39 -61.64 11.25
CA VAL A 36 25.26 -60.64 10.21
C VAL A 36 23.85 -60.08 10.18
N VAL A 37 22.83 -60.91 10.30
CA VAL A 37 21.41 -60.49 10.34
C VAL A 37 21.16 -59.58 11.55
N ILE A 38 21.62 -59.97 12.74
CA ILE A 38 21.48 -59.15 13.94
C ILE A 38 22.20 -57.81 13.80
N ALA A 39 23.41 -57.80 13.24
CA ALA A 39 24.16 -56.59 13.01
C ALA A 39 23.44 -55.64 12.02
N LEU A 40 22.85 -56.19 10.95
CA LEU A 40 22.06 -55.44 9.98
C LEU A 40 20.78 -54.85 10.60
N ILE A 41 20.06 -55.61 11.42
CA ILE A 41 18.89 -55.14 12.14
C ILE A 41 19.28 -54.01 13.09
N GLY A 42 20.40 -54.15 13.81
CA GLY A 42 20.93 -53.11 14.69
C GLY A 42 21.29 -51.83 13.92
N ALA A 43 21.95 -51.96 12.77
CA ALA A 43 22.27 -50.82 11.92
C ALA A 43 21.00 -50.12 11.39
N VAL A 44 20.01 -50.87 10.93
CA VAL A 44 18.73 -50.30 10.43
C VAL A 44 17.97 -49.58 11.54
N THR A 45 17.92 -50.13 12.74
CA THR A 45 17.22 -49.49 13.88
C THR A 45 17.94 -48.20 14.31
N MET A 46 19.28 -48.21 14.32
CA MET A 46 20.07 -47.01 14.63
C MET A 46 19.87 -45.91 13.58
N LEU A 47 19.94 -46.25 12.31
CA LEU A 47 19.70 -45.30 11.18
C LEU A 47 18.27 -44.75 11.25
N SER A 48 17.27 -45.59 11.51
CA SER A 48 15.88 -45.14 11.68
C SER A 48 15.74 -44.17 12.83
N GLY A 49 16.42 -44.41 13.96
CA GLY A 49 16.46 -43.51 15.11
C GLY A 49 17.07 -42.15 14.76
N ILE A 50 18.17 -42.14 14.01
CA ILE A 50 18.81 -40.87 13.54
C ILE A 50 17.87 -40.10 12.63
N VAL A 51 17.25 -40.74 11.64
CA VAL A 51 16.31 -40.12 10.71
C VAL A 51 15.11 -39.50 11.45
N LEU A 52 14.54 -40.24 12.40
CA LEU A 52 13.44 -39.74 13.23
C LEU A 52 13.85 -38.54 14.09
N HIS A 53 15.05 -38.60 14.68
CA HIS A 53 15.57 -37.44 15.44
C HIS A 53 15.78 -36.20 14.56
N GLN A 54 16.39 -36.36 13.40
CA GLN A 54 16.58 -35.28 12.44
C GLN A 54 15.24 -34.71 11.94
N SER A 55 14.26 -35.59 11.65
CA SER A 55 12.93 -35.16 11.22
C SER A 55 12.22 -34.31 12.29
N ARG A 56 12.34 -34.71 13.57
CA ARG A 56 11.78 -33.92 14.69
C ARG A 56 12.49 -32.55 14.82
N ALA A 57 13.81 -32.53 14.74
CA ALA A 57 14.59 -31.30 14.80
C ALA A 57 14.25 -30.36 13.63
N MET A 58 14.11 -30.89 12.41
CA MET A 58 13.65 -30.14 11.25
C MET A 58 12.22 -29.63 11.40
N GLY A 59 11.33 -30.41 12.03
CA GLY A 59 9.97 -29.98 12.33
C GLY A 59 9.95 -28.78 13.29
N ALA A 60 10.73 -28.83 14.38
CA ALA A 60 10.86 -27.72 15.33
C ALA A 60 11.42 -26.45 14.67
N LEU A 61 12.48 -26.59 13.88
CA LEU A 61 13.03 -25.46 13.11
C LEU A 61 12.00 -24.83 12.16
N ARG A 62 11.19 -25.64 11.49
CA ARG A 62 10.13 -25.13 10.60
C ARG A 62 9.07 -24.32 11.35
N THR A 63 8.65 -24.79 12.54
CA THR A 63 7.67 -24.06 13.36
C THR A 63 8.23 -22.74 13.84
N ASP A 64 9.49 -22.70 14.27
CA ASP A 64 10.17 -21.47 14.70
C ASP A 64 10.29 -20.46 13.54
N TRP A 65 10.73 -20.92 12.36
CA TRP A 65 10.80 -20.10 11.16
C TRP A 65 9.44 -19.54 10.73
N GLN A 66 8.37 -20.31 10.86
CA GLN A 66 7.02 -19.83 10.55
C GLN A 66 6.55 -18.78 11.55
N ALA A 67 6.86 -18.96 12.84
CA ALA A 67 6.53 -17.98 13.87
C ALA A 67 7.30 -16.67 13.67
N ASP A 68 8.59 -16.74 13.40
CA ASP A 68 9.44 -15.57 13.14
C ASP A 68 8.97 -14.83 11.87
N ARG A 69 8.66 -15.55 10.82
CA ARG A 69 8.13 -14.96 9.58
C ARG A 69 6.82 -14.22 9.83
N LEU A 70 5.87 -14.83 10.54
CA LEU A 70 4.60 -14.19 10.88
C LEU A 70 4.82 -12.94 11.75
N HIS A 71 5.75 -13.01 12.69
CA HIS A 71 6.11 -11.85 13.51
C HIS A 71 6.69 -10.70 12.67
N LEU A 72 7.59 -11.01 11.74
CA LEU A 72 8.15 -10.03 10.81
C LEU A 72 7.09 -9.43 9.88
N GLU A 73 6.19 -10.25 9.32
CA GLU A 73 5.08 -9.79 8.48
C GLU A 73 4.15 -8.84 9.25
N ASN A 74 3.82 -9.18 10.51
CA ASN A 74 3.02 -8.32 11.39
C ASN A 74 3.72 -7.00 11.71
N ARG A 75 5.02 -7.03 11.99
CA ARG A 75 5.82 -5.81 12.23
C ARG A 75 5.90 -4.94 10.98
N LEU A 76 6.14 -5.53 9.81
CA LEU A 76 6.13 -4.80 8.54
C LEU A 76 4.77 -4.17 8.26
N GLY A 77 3.67 -4.90 8.50
CA GLY A 77 2.32 -4.37 8.37
C GLY A 77 2.07 -3.18 9.30
N THR A 78 2.52 -3.26 10.55
CA THR A 78 2.40 -2.16 11.51
C THR A 78 3.22 -0.93 11.10
N ILE A 79 4.48 -1.14 10.67
CA ILE A 79 5.34 -0.06 10.17
C ILE A 79 4.73 0.57 8.92
N GLN A 80 4.23 -0.22 7.98
CA GLN A 80 3.56 0.29 6.78
C GLN A 80 2.31 1.10 7.14
N GLN A 81 1.48 0.63 8.07
CA GLN A 81 0.33 1.41 8.53
C GLN A 81 0.74 2.74 9.14
N GLN A 82 1.74 2.76 10.01
CA GLN A 82 2.23 4.00 10.65
C GLN A 82 2.92 4.94 9.65
N THR A 83 3.57 4.40 8.60
CA THR A 83 4.34 5.19 7.63
C THR A 83 3.50 5.67 6.45
N CYS A 84 2.40 4.98 6.12
CA CYS A 84 1.62 5.23 4.89
C CYS A 84 0.26 5.88 5.14
N PHE A 85 -0.25 5.85 6.38
CA PHE A 85 -1.60 6.33 6.71
C PHE A 85 -1.58 7.39 7.80
N ASP A 86 -2.50 8.33 7.71
CA ASP A 86 -2.77 9.32 8.74
C ASP A 86 -3.56 8.70 9.91
N ALA A 87 -3.06 8.87 11.12
CA ALA A 87 -3.61 8.23 12.32
C ALA A 87 -5.02 8.75 12.70
N LEU A 88 -5.35 10.02 12.38
CA LEU A 88 -6.64 10.63 12.73
C LEU A 88 -7.76 10.18 11.79
N THR A 89 -7.45 10.09 10.49
CA THR A 89 -8.45 9.92 9.42
C THR A 89 -8.44 8.54 8.78
N GLY A 90 -7.33 7.79 8.91
CA GLY A 90 -7.10 6.55 8.18
C GLY A 90 -6.99 6.74 6.66
N LEU A 91 -6.78 7.96 6.18
CA LEU A 91 -6.43 8.25 4.80
C LEU A 91 -4.94 7.94 4.57
N ARG A 92 -4.55 7.76 3.34
CA ARG A 92 -3.14 7.76 2.97
C ARG A 92 -2.53 9.14 3.30
N ASN A 93 -1.27 9.13 3.73
CA ASN A 93 -0.58 10.35 4.16
C ASN A 93 0.19 11.00 2.99
N ARG A 94 0.92 12.09 3.30
CA ARG A 94 1.74 12.84 2.35
C ARG A 94 2.77 11.98 1.60
N ILE A 95 3.43 11.05 2.28
CA ILE A 95 4.43 10.16 1.64
C ILE A 95 3.79 9.37 0.49
N MET A 96 2.60 8.85 0.72
CA MET A 96 1.85 8.10 -0.29
C MET A 96 1.34 8.99 -1.43
N PHE A 97 0.98 10.24 -1.13
CA PHE A 97 0.62 11.23 -2.14
C PHE A 97 1.80 11.53 -3.07
N GLU A 98 2.95 11.85 -2.52
CA GLU A 98 4.18 12.16 -3.29
C GLU A 98 4.59 10.98 -4.18
N ALA A 99 4.56 9.76 -3.65
CA ALA A 99 4.86 8.55 -4.41
C ALA A 99 3.87 8.33 -5.56
N LYS A 100 2.58 8.57 -5.31
CA LYS A 100 1.53 8.45 -6.34
C LYS A 100 1.70 9.47 -7.45
N VAL A 101 1.81 10.75 -7.11
CA VAL A 101 1.96 11.83 -8.09
C VAL A 101 3.25 11.68 -8.88
N SER A 102 4.38 11.38 -8.23
CA SER A 102 5.66 11.13 -8.91
C SER A 102 5.58 9.97 -9.92
N THR A 103 4.72 8.99 -9.68
CA THR A 103 4.48 7.89 -10.63
C THR A 103 3.66 8.37 -11.83
N LEU A 104 2.63 9.19 -11.60
CA LEU A 104 1.77 9.72 -12.65
C LEU A 104 2.50 10.72 -13.55
N LEU A 105 3.35 11.58 -12.98
CA LEU A 105 4.16 12.54 -13.70
C LEU A 105 5.16 11.90 -14.68
N ARG A 106 5.57 10.65 -14.44
CA ARG A 106 6.40 9.89 -15.38
C ARG A 106 5.62 9.25 -16.53
N GLY A 107 4.28 9.24 -16.41
CA GLY A 107 3.39 8.72 -17.44
C GLY A 107 3.00 9.79 -18.46
N THR A 108 2.06 9.43 -19.35
CA THR A 108 1.50 10.34 -20.37
C THR A 108 -0.01 10.53 -20.21
N ALA A 109 -0.64 9.78 -19.30
CA ALA A 109 -2.07 9.88 -19.09
C ALA A 109 -2.40 11.12 -18.26
N PRO A 110 -3.39 11.92 -18.66
CA PRO A 110 -3.81 13.08 -17.89
C PRO A 110 -4.37 12.67 -16.54
N PHE A 111 -4.21 13.53 -15.54
CA PHE A 111 -4.84 13.37 -14.23
C PHE A 111 -5.15 14.76 -13.66
N ALA A 112 -6.01 14.80 -12.66
CA ALA A 112 -6.31 16.04 -11.95
C ALA A 112 -5.99 15.89 -10.47
N LEU A 113 -5.57 17.00 -9.85
CA LEU A 113 -5.42 17.13 -8.41
C LEU A 113 -6.53 18.04 -7.88
N ILE A 114 -7.29 17.53 -6.92
CA ILE A 114 -8.29 18.28 -6.16
C ILE A 114 -7.71 18.53 -4.76
N TYR A 115 -7.51 19.80 -4.43
CA TYR A 115 -7.06 20.27 -3.13
C TYR A 115 -8.27 20.75 -2.32
N ILE A 116 -8.54 20.17 -1.17
CA ILE A 116 -9.71 20.41 -0.35
C ILE A 116 -9.24 20.92 1.00
N ASP A 117 -9.73 22.07 1.44
CA ASP A 117 -9.46 22.68 2.74
C ASP A 117 -10.79 22.96 3.46
N LEU A 118 -10.97 22.39 4.64
CA LEU A 118 -12.19 22.60 5.43
C LEU A 118 -12.21 24.00 6.01
N ASP A 119 -13.26 24.75 5.71
CA ASP A 119 -13.41 26.12 6.21
C ASP A 119 -13.72 26.16 7.71
N GLY A 120 -13.08 27.05 8.43
CA GLY A 120 -13.45 27.38 9.80
C GLY A 120 -12.86 26.47 10.88
N LEU A 121 -12.00 25.50 10.56
CA LEU A 121 -11.41 24.61 11.57
C LEU A 121 -10.68 25.36 12.67
N LYS A 122 -9.95 26.42 12.34
CA LYS A 122 -9.25 27.24 13.34
C LYS A 122 -10.21 27.82 14.36
N ALA A 123 -11.33 28.39 13.93
CA ALA A 123 -12.34 28.95 14.84
C ALA A 123 -12.95 27.89 15.78
N VAL A 124 -13.16 26.67 15.26
CA VAL A 124 -13.61 25.53 16.06
C VAL A 124 -12.57 25.13 17.09
N ASN A 125 -11.30 25.03 16.69
CA ASN A 125 -10.20 24.71 17.61
C ASN A 125 -10.04 25.77 18.71
N ASP A 126 -10.09 27.04 18.32
CA ASP A 126 -9.94 28.17 19.28
C ASP A 126 -11.09 28.25 20.26
N SER A 127 -12.32 27.90 19.85
CA SER A 127 -13.52 28.00 20.68
C SER A 127 -13.85 26.74 21.48
N LEU A 128 -13.62 25.56 20.92
CA LEU A 128 -14.06 24.26 21.44
C LEU A 128 -12.92 23.26 21.69
N GLY A 129 -11.66 23.68 21.41
CA GLY A 129 -10.46 22.89 21.59
C GLY A 129 -10.21 21.89 20.45
N HIS A 130 -8.97 21.39 20.36
CA HIS A 130 -8.49 20.51 19.28
C HIS A 130 -9.31 19.21 19.12
N GLY A 131 -9.86 18.67 20.22
CA GLY A 131 -10.73 17.50 20.13
C GLY A 131 -12.04 17.73 19.34
N ALA A 132 -12.54 18.98 19.29
CA ALA A 132 -13.67 19.35 18.44
C ALA A 132 -13.25 19.45 16.98
N GLY A 133 -12.09 20.03 16.69
CA GLY A 133 -11.52 20.05 15.36
C GLY A 133 -11.26 18.65 14.80
N ASP A 134 -10.71 17.74 15.60
CA ASP A 134 -10.53 16.34 15.22
C ASP A 134 -11.84 15.66 14.80
N ARG A 135 -12.92 15.92 15.53
CA ARG A 135 -14.27 15.40 15.17
C ARG A 135 -14.75 15.98 13.85
N LEU A 136 -14.53 17.28 13.64
CA LEU A 136 -14.88 17.96 12.40
C LEU A 136 -14.10 17.38 11.20
N ILE A 137 -12.79 17.17 11.36
CA ILE A 137 -11.94 16.52 10.33
C ILE A 137 -12.48 15.13 10.00
N ARG A 138 -12.77 14.28 11.00
CA ARG A 138 -13.33 12.93 10.77
C ARG A 138 -14.69 12.99 10.08
N LEU A 139 -15.53 13.93 10.41
CA LEU A 139 -16.83 14.15 9.75
C LEU A 139 -16.63 14.55 8.28
N GLY A 140 -15.70 15.49 8.04
CA GLY A 140 -15.33 15.92 6.68
C GLY A 140 -14.84 14.74 5.82
N VAL A 141 -13.91 13.92 6.33
CA VAL A 141 -13.43 12.72 5.63
C VAL A 141 -14.58 11.76 5.32
N LYS A 142 -15.50 11.53 6.26
CA LYS A 142 -16.67 10.68 6.04
C LYS A 142 -17.56 11.22 4.91
N ALA A 143 -17.77 12.53 4.86
CA ALA A 143 -18.56 13.19 3.81
C ALA A 143 -17.84 13.07 2.45
N VAL A 144 -16.54 13.38 2.40
CA VAL A 144 -15.74 13.22 1.16
C VAL A 144 -15.78 11.78 0.65
N ARG A 145 -15.58 10.80 1.53
CA ARG A 145 -15.67 9.37 1.17
C ARG A 145 -17.04 8.98 0.62
N SER A 146 -18.13 9.58 1.10
CA SER A 146 -19.47 9.29 0.60
C SER A 146 -19.73 9.84 -0.82
N ALA A 147 -19.00 10.89 -1.21
CA ALA A 147 -19.05 11.44 -2.56
C ALA A 147 -18.25 10.59 -3.58
N VAL A 148 -17.27 9.83 -3.10
CA VAL A 148 -16.40 8.98 -3.93
C VAL A 148 -17.10 7.63 -4.18
N ARG A 149 -17.51 7.38 -5.43
CA ARG A 149 -18.32 6.20 -5.77
C ARG A 149 -17.50 4.92 -5.92
N ARG A 150 -16.23 5.00 -6.32
CA ARG A 150 -15.38 3.84 -6.59
C ARG A 150 -14.37 3.65 -5.47
N LYS A 151 -14.20 2.41 -5.02
CA LYS A 151 -13.20 2.09 -4.00
C LYS A 151 -11.76 2.45 -4.44
N SER A 152 -11.43 2.30 -5.73
CA SER A 152 -10.15 2.71 -6.30
C SER A 152 -9.85 4.20 -6.14
N ASP A 153 -10.88 5.03 -6.17
CA ASP A 153 -10.73 6.49 -6.06
C ASP A 153 -10.51 6.90 -4.60
N LEU A 154 -11.00 6.11 -3.64
CA LEU A 154 -10.71 6.29 -2.20
C LEU A 154 -9.22 6.04 -1.89
N ASP A 155 -8.56 5.15 -2.62
CA ASP A 155 -7.14 4.89 -2.49
C ASP A 155 -6.27 6.06 -2.98
N ASN A 156 -6.85 7.01 -3.69
CA ASN A 156 -6.22 8.22 -4.20
C ASN A 156 -6.60 9.48 -3.40
N LEU A 157 -7.23 9.31 -2.23
CA LEU A 157 -7.52 10.39 -1.28
C LEU A 157 -6.48 10.37 -0.17
N PHE A 158 -5.82 11.51 0.06
CA PHE A 158 -4.70 11.66 0.97
C PHE A 158 -4.96 12.79 1.96
N ARG A 159 -4.39 12.70 3.16
CA ARG A 159 -4.25 13.82 4.06
C ARG A 159 -2.90 14.49 3.86
N ARG A 160 -2.87 15.82 3.73
CA ARG A 160 -1.66 16.56 3.40
C ARG A 160 -0.64 16.56 4.54
N GLY A 161 -1.08 16.66 5.80
CA GLY A 161 -0.19 16.68 6.95
C GLY A 161 -0.91 16.45 8.28
N ASP A 162 -0.14 16.23 9.35
CA ASP A 162 -0.65 15.75 10.63
C ASP A 162 -1.51 16.79 11.40
N ALA A 163 -1.35 18.09 11.12
CA ALA A 163 -2.11 19.17 11.76
C ALA A 163 -3.06 19.89 10.79
N ALA A 164 -3.20 19.40 9.56
CA ALA A 164 -3.93 20.09 8.51
C ALA A 164 -5.37 19.59 8.38
N ASP A 165 -6.26 20.50 8.04
CA ASP A 165 -7.63 20.31 7.54
C ASP A 165 -7.66 20.11 6.02
N GLU A 166 -6.52 19.79 5.45
CA GLU A 166 -6.25 19.74 4.01
C GLU A 166 -6.22 18.31 3.53
N PHE A 167 -6.96 18.08 2.44
CA PHE A 167 -7.03 16.79 1.77
C PHE A 167 -6.65 16.96 0.30
N LEU A 168 -5.98 15.95 -0.24
CA LEU A 168 -5.56 15.89 -1.62
C LEU A 168 -6.21 14.67 -2.27
N TRP A 169 -6.91 14.87 -3.37
CA TRP A 169 -7.52 13.79 -4.14
C TRP A 169 -6.99 13.78 -5.56
N VAL A 170 -6.32 12.70 -5.93
CA VAL A 170 -5.79 12.48 -7.28
C VAL A 170 -6.83 11.72 -8.09
N VAL A 171 -7.29 12.33 -9.18
CA VAL A 171 -8.25 11.71 -10.12
C VAL A 171 -7.52 11.32 -11.38
N GLU A 172 -7.24 10.03 -11.53
CA GLU A 172 -6.49 9.48 -12.65
C GLU A 172 -7.31 9.49 -13.94
N ARG A 173 -6.64 9.68 -15.08
CA ARG A 173 -7.23 9.68 -16.43
C ARG A 173 -8.44 10.62 -16.51
N SER A 174 -8.35 11.74 -15.83
CA SER A 174 -9.42 12.72 -15.70
C SER A 174 -9.03 14.04 -16.37
N ARG A 175 -10.03 14.68 -16.94
CA ARG A 175 -9.98 16.04 -17.44
C ARG A 175 -10.60 17.00 -16.45
N ILE A 176 -10.38 18.30 -16.65
CA ILE A 176 -10.79 19.34 -15.72
C ILE A 176 -12.30 19.38 -15.48
N ASP A 177 -13.11 19.12 -16.51
CA ASP A 177 -14.56 19.09 -16.43
C ASP A 177 -15.05 18.00 -15.46
N ILE A 178 -14.51 16.80 -15.59
CA ILE A 178 -14.84 15.67 -14.69
C ILE A 178 -14.34 15.94 -13.27
N ALA A 179 -13.09 16.40 -13.13
CA ALA A 179 -12.50 16.69 -11.83
C ALA A 179 -13.28 17.80 -11.09
N THR A 180 -13.72 18.83 -11.80
CA THR A 180 -14.53 19.91 -11.23
C THR A 180 -15.90 19.40 -10.79
N GLN A 181 -16.57 18.54 -11.58
CA GLN A 181 -17.82 17.92 -11.17
C GLN A 181 -17.67 17.06 -9.90
N LEU A 182 -16.57 16.30 -9.79
CA LEU A 182 -16.28 15.53 -8.59
C LEU A 182 -16.01 16.43 -7.37
N ALA A 183 -15.31 17.54 -7.56
CA ALA A 183 -15.09 18.54 -6.51
C ALA A 183 -16.41 19.16 -6.02
N GLU A 184 -17.36 19.47 -6.92
CA GLU A 184 -18.69 19.96 -6.56
C GLU A 184 -19.53 18.90 -5.83
N GLN A 185 -19.40 17.62 -6.19
CA GLN A 185 -20.04 16.53 -5.45
C GLN A 185 -19.50 16.42 -4.01
N VAL A 186 -18.18 16.56 -3.84
CA VAL A 186 -17.55 16.62 -2.52
C VAL A 186 -18.08 17.80 -1.71
N LEU A 187 -18.15 18.98 -2.31
CA LEU A 187 -18.65 20.17 -1.65
C LEU A 187 -20.13 20.02 -1.24
N THR A 188 -20.93 19.41 -2.09
CA THR A 188 -22.33 19.09 -1.80
C THR A 188 -22.44 18.10 -0.62
N ALA A 189 -21.61 17.07 -0.58
CA ALA A 189 -21.58 16.12 0.52
C ALA A 189 -21.13 16.76 1.84
N LEU A 190 -20.17 17.66 1.81
CA LEU A 190 -19.76 18.44 2.99
C LEU A 190 -20.91 19.34 3.49
N ARG A 191 -21.58 20.05 2.60
CA ARG A 191 -22.77 20.88 2.93
C ARG A 191 -23.88 20.07 3.59
N SER A 192 -24.10 18.84 3.17
CA SER A 192 -25.13 17.96 3.75
C SER A 192 -24.89 17.62 5.24
N VAL A 193 -23.66 17.77 5.71
CA VAL A 193 -23.28 17.60 7.12
C VAL A 193 -22.91 18.94 7.79
N SER A 194 -23.35 20.05 7.23
CA SER A 194 -23.12 21.42 7.73
C SER A 194 -21.64 21.82 7.78
N LEU A 195 -20.83 21.26 6.89
CA LEU A 195 -19.44 21.65 6.66
C LEU A 195 -19.32 22.43 5.36
N SER A 196 -18.33 23.31 5.29
CA SER A 196 -17.91 23.98 4.06
C SER A 196 -16.43 23.73 3.80
N ALA A 197 -16.04 23.85 2.55
CA ALA A 197 -14.66 23.74 2.14
C ALA A 197 -14.35 24.70 0.98
N SER A 198 -13.12 25.16 0.92
CA SER A 198 -12.54 25.84 -0.22
C SER A 198 -11.75 24.80 -1.04
N ILE A 199 -12.09 24.66 -2.32
CA ILE A 199 -11.56 23.57 -3.16
C ILE A 199 -10.85 24.17 -4.38
N GLY A 200 -9.62 23.72 -4.61
CA GLY A 200 -8.83 24.01 -5.81
C GLY A 200 -8.68 22.77 -6.69
N VAL A 201 -8.82 22.91 -7.99
CA VAL A 201 -8.68 21.82 -8.96
C VAL A 201 -7.69 22.20 -10.04
N VAL A 202 -6.75 21.31 -10.33
CA VAL A 202 -5.80 21.48 -11.43
C VAL A 202 -5.75 20.21 -12.26
N GLU A 203 -5.88 20.36 -13.59
CA GLU A 203 -5.60 19.27 -14.53
C GLU A 203 -4.12 19.30 -14.92
N TRP A 204 -3.48 18.13 -14.86
CA TRP A 204 -2.16 17.94 -15.45
C TRP A 204 -2.27 17.38 -16.87
N GLY A 205 -1.73 18.14 -17.82
CA GLY A 205 -1.69 17.78 -19.24
C GLY A 205 -0.29 17.50 -19.77
N GLY A 206 0.73 17.50 -18.90
CA GLY A 206 2.12 17.18 -19.28
C GLY A 206 2.88 18.34 -19.92
N LEU A 207 2.38 19.58 -19.84
CA LEU A 207 3.00 20.73 -20.53
C LEU A 207 4.03 21.45 -19.66
N THR A 208 3.67 21.92 -18.49
CA THR A 208 4.51 22.80 -17.67
C THR A 208 4.84 22.23 -16.27
N ILE A 209 3.92 21.47 -15.69
CA ILE A 209 4.10 20.86 -14.36
C ILE A 209 4.92 19.59 -14.49
N GLN A 210 6.07 19.53 -13.81
CA GLN A 210 7.01 18.41 -13.84
C GLN A 210 7.29 17.80 -12.48
N THR A 211 6.90 18.46 -11.39
CA THR A 211 7.13 17.98 -10.03
C THR A 211 5.85 17.92 -9.20
N CYS A 212 5.88 17.12 -8.14
CA CYS A 212 4.79 17.01 -7.19
C CYS A 212 4.47 18.34 -6.51
N GLU A 213 5.51 19.09 -6.15
CA GLU A 213 5.38 20.40 -5.51
C GLU A 213 4.70 21.42 -6.44
N GLN A 214 4.99 21.36 -7.74
CA GLN A 214 4.40 22.29 -8.72
C GLN A 214 2.89 22.05 -8.86
N ILE A 215 2.44 20.81 -9.00
CA ILE A 215 1.00 20.53 -9.13
C ILE A 215 0.26 20.83 -7.82
N GLU A 216 0.87 20.50 -6.68
CA GLU A 216 0.31 20.80 -5.36
C GLU A 216 0.16 22.32 -5.20
N PHE A 217 1.22 23.09 -5.50
CA PHE A 217 1.19 24.55 -5.44
C PHE A 217 0.11 25.13 -6.36
N ALA A 218 0.00 24.66 -7.60
CA ALA A 218 -1.02 25.13 -8.53
C ALA A 218 -2.45 24.87 -8.00
N ALA A 219 -2.69 23.70 -7.42
CA ALA A 219 -3.98 23.37 -6.82
C ALA A 219 -4.25 24.19 -5.54
N GLU A 220 -3.24 24.42 -4.72
CA GLU A 220 -3.32 25.28 -3.54
C GLU A 220 -3.67 26.73 -3.94
N GLN A 221 -3.09 27.27 -5.01
CA GLN A 221 -3.43 28.60 -5.50
C GLN A 221 -4.92 28.71 -5.88
N GLN A 222 -5.50 27.68 -6.50
CA GLN A 222 -6.93 27.66 -6.79
C GLN A 222 -7.78 27.58 -5.51
N MET A 223 -7.37 26.78 -4.53
CA MET A 223 -8.01 26.71 -3.21
C MET A 223 -7.94 28.08 -2.50
N GLN A 224 -6.81 28.77 -2.55
CA GLN A 224 -6.67 30.12 -1.99
C GLN A 224 -7.56 31.15 -2.73
N ARG A 225 -7.76 30.99 -4.07
CA ARG A 225 -8.75 31.79 -4.81
C ARG A 225 -10.17 31.51 -4.27
N ALA A 226 -10.53 30.24 -4.05
CA ALA A 226 -11.82 29.89 -3.45
C ALA A 226 -12.01 30.55 -2.08
N LYS A 227 -10.98 30.58 -1.22
CA LYS A 227 -11.02 31.28 0.06
C LYS A 227 -11.27 32.78 -0.07
N ARG A 228 -10.62 33.44 -1.05
CA ARG A 228 -10.80 34.89 -1.32
C ARG A 228 -12.18 35.21 -1.90
N ASP A 229 -12.74 34.32 -2.70
CA ASP A 229 -14.04 34.46 -3.35
C ASP A 229 -15.24 34.16 -2.41
N GLY A 230 -15.00 34.07 -1.12
CA GLY A 230 -16.04 33.89 -0.11
C GLY A 230 -16.13 32.49 0.49
N ARG A 231 -15.17 31.62 0.20
CA ARG A 231 -15.13 30.22 0.66
C ARG A 231 -16.28 29.36 0.10
N ASN A 232 -16.39 28.11 0.57
CA ASN A 232 -17.49 27.20 0.21
C ASN A 232 -17.75 27.11 -1.30
N CYS A 233 -16.69 27.08 -2.10
CA CYS A 233 -16.75 27.02 -3.56
C CYS A 233 -15.54 26.28 -4.15
N VAL A 234 -15.63 25.97 -5.44
CA VAL A 234 -14.56 25.33 -6.24
C VAL A 234 -13.95 26.39 -7.16
N ARG A 235 -12.62 26.38 -7.29
CA ARG A 235 -11.87 27.09 -8.33
C ARG A 235 -10.94 26.12 -9.04
N TRP A 236 -10.70 26.35 -10.32
CA TRP A 236 -9.90 25.43 -11.14
C TRP A 236 -9.03 26.16 -12.16
N SER A 237 -7.99 25.49 -12.62
CA SER A 237 -7.18 25.88 -13.76
C SER A 237 -6.69 24.66 -14.53
N LEU A 238 -6.32 24.89 -15.79
CA LEU A 238 -5.56 23.94 -16.58
C LEU A 238 -4.06 24.04 -16.23
N ASP A 239 -3.26 23.07 -16.68
CA ASP A 239 -1.79 23.03 -16.57
C ASP A 239 -1.13 24.17 -17.41
N VAL A 240 -1.58 25.38 -17.16
CA VAL A 240 -0.95 26.60 -17.63
C VAL A 240 -0.62 27.39 -16.37
N ILE A 241 0.60 27.24 -15.89
CA ILE A 241 1.09 28.08 -14.79
C ILE A 241 1.27 29.48 -15.34
N GLU A 242 0.24 30.30 -15.25
CA GLU A 242 0.45 31.74 -15.19
C GLU A 242 1.07 32.07 -13.82
N HIS A 243 2.39 32.25 -13.85
CA HIS A 243 3.25 32.86 -12.84
C HIS A 243 3.74 32.02 -11.63
N SER A 244 5.02 31.71 -11.76
CA SER A 244 6.07 31.78 -10.73
C SER A 244 5.87 31.01 -9.44
N VAL A 245 6.29 29.73 -9.46
CA VAL A 245 7.09 29.23 -8.34
C VAL A 245 8.32 30.14 -8.25
N PRO A 246 8.62 30.75 -7.09
CA PRO A 246 9.92 31.38 -6.92
C PRO A 246 10.96 30.27 -7.10
N VAL A 247 11.61 30.24 -8.26
CA VAL A 247 12.82 29.46 -8.44
C VAL A 247 13.75 30.02 -7.37
N ALA A 248 14.07 29.19 -6.38
CA ALA A 248 15.12 29.52 -5.43
C ALA A 248 16.38 29.71 -6.27
N LEU A 249 16.73 30.97 -6.53
CA LEU A 249 17.94 31.30 -7.24
C LEU A 249 19.14 30.75 -6.43
N PRO A 250 20.09 30.12 -7.10
CA PRO A 250 21.31 29.73 -6.42
C PRO A 250 21.94 30.98 -5.77
N PRO A 251 22.56 30.86 -4.59
CA PRO A 251 23.08 31.99 -3.86
C PRO A 251 24.07 32.77 -4.72
N GLY A 252 23.70 34.03 -5.04
CA GLY A 252 24.54 34.98 -5.82
C GLY A 252 23.95 35.56 -7.09
N GLN A 253 22.72 35.25 -7.47
CA GLN A 253 22.06 35.88 -8.64
C GLN A 253 20.93 36.82 -8.20
N THR A 254 21.00 38.10 -8.63
CA THR A 254 19.99 39.13 -8.43
C THR A 254 19.08 39.24 -9.65
N LEU A 255 17.79 39.58 -9.42
CA LEU A 255 16.66 39.60 -10.38
C LEU A 255 16.65 40.77 -11.38
N ASP A 256 17.78 41.37 -11.76
CA ASP A 256 17.80 42.62 -12.53
C ASP A 256 18.05 42.46 -14.03
N ALA A 257 17.83 41.32 -14.64
CA ALA A 257 18.03 41.17 -16.08
C ALA A 257 17.12 40.13 -16.75
N VAL A 258 15.82 40.41 -16.87
CA VAL A 258 15.00 39.78 -17.93
C VAL A 258 14.08 40.86 -18.52
N PRO A 259 14.19 41.20 -19.81
CA PRO A 259 13.27 42.13 -20.45
C PRO A 259 11.90 41.49 -20.64
N VAL A 260 10.86 42.22 -20.23
CA VAL A 260 9.46 41.91 -20.49
C VAL A 260 9.14 42.27 -21.93
N GLU A 261 9.18 41.32 -22.83
CA GLU A 261 8.63 41.44 -24.17
C GLU A 261 7.93 40.16 -24.59
N ILE A 262 6.67 39.96 -24.19
CA ILE A 262 5.67 39.14 -24.89
C ILE A 262 4.27 39.60 -24.47
N GLU A 263 3.85 40.74 -25.00
CA GLU A 263 2.43 41.14 -25.00
C GLU A 263 2.10 41.87 -26.32
N ALA A 264 1.95 41.15 -27.44
CA ALA A 264 1.35 41.76 -28.66
C ALA A 264 0.80 40.77 -29.70
N GLU A 265 0.79 39.45 -29.52
CA GLU A 265 0.37 38.59 -30.65
C GLU A 265 -0.93 37.78 -30.43
N ARG A 266 -1.76 38.11 -29.46
CA ARG A 266 -3.01 37.35 -29.20
C ARG A 266 -4.32 38.07 -29.49
N THR A 267 -4.27 39.31 -29.97
CA THR A 267 -5.49 40.10 -30.26
C THR A 267 -6.00 39.97 -31.70
N GLU A 268 -5.23 39.40 -32.60
CA GLU A 268 -5.61 39.36 -34.04
C GLU A 268 -6.19 38.00 -34.55
N ARG A 269 -6.37 36.99 -33.71
CA ARG A 269 -6.95 35.71 -34.16
C ARG A 269 -8.43 35.50 -33.83
N ASN A 270 -9.11 36.45 -33.22
CA ASN A 270 -10.55 36.37 -32.92
C ASN A 270 -11.44 37.32 -33.71
N ALA A 271 -10.93 37.86 -34.82
CA ALA A 271 -11.70 38.74 -35.73
C ALA A 271 -11.51 38.35 -37.21
N ALA A 272 -11.74 37.05 -37.54
CA ALA A 272 -11.91 36.62 -38.92
C ALA A 272 -12.81 35.34 -38.95
#